data_f448d4888dc683ffbc6ff330d3e4a687
#
_entry.id   f448d4888dc683ffbc6ff330d3e4a687
#
_cell.length_a   1.000
_cell.length_b   1.000
_cell.length_c   1.000
_cell.angle_alpha   90.00
_cell.angle_beta   90.00
_cell.angle_gamma   90.00
#
_symmetry.space_group_name_H-M   'P 1'
#
loop_
_entity.id
_entity.type
_entity.pdbx_description
1 polymer ?
#
loop_
_entity_poly.entity_id
_entity_poly.type
_entity_poly.pdbx_seq_one_letter_code
_entity_poly.pdbx_strand_id
1 'polypeptide(L)'
;MLRQTFTVGALLATVLTAATGYAQAPETFTATATVKTAGQADASAPVTIVVDRYMPQSEADRLIAAFTAGGPAALRKALTGVPATGSVKLGNGAATPTRLAIERPTDKGRLLTIVADQPLLFLGAGVPGAKPKEGYDFAIVDIVVDAGGSGAGALAPAAKVTVKQGVFVVEDYAAEMVKLTAVKKVK
;
A
#
# COMPACT_ATOMS: atom_id res chain seq x y z
N MET A 1 59.23 -50.74 4.02
CA MET A 1 58.56 -49.76 3.14
C MET A 1 57.22 -49.44 3.76
N LEU A 2 57.14 -48.31 4.48
CA LEU A 2 55.93 -47.86 5.19
C LEU A 2 55.24 -46.83 4.30
N ARG A 3 54.01 -47.09 3.83
CA ARG A 3 53.18 -46.13 3.11
C ARG A 3 52.28 -45.42 4.13
N GLN A 4 52.54 -44.17 4.38
CA GLN A 4 51.63 -43.30 5.13
C GLN A 4 50.56 -42.71 4.17
N THR A 5 49.31 -43.02 4.44
CA THR A 5 48.14 -42.42 3.80
C THR A 5 47.70 -41.23 4.61
N PHE A 6 47.84 -40.00 4.05
CA PHE A 6 47.29 -38.77 4.61
C PHE A 6 45.80 -38.63 4.19
N THR A 7 44.92 -38.69 5.17
CA THR A 7 43.50 -38.39 4.98
C THR A 7 43.30 -36.89 5.19
N VAL A 8 43.02 -36.16 4.14
CA VAL A 8 42.63 -34.72 4.20
C VAL A 8 41.16 -34.66 4.50
N GLY A 9 40.79 -34.30 5.72
CA GLY A 9 39.42 -34.01 6.11
C GLY A 9 39.06 -32.59 5.67
N ALA A 10 38.16 -32.45 4.68
CA ALA A 10 37.58 -31.17 4.30
C ALA A 10 36.50 -30.79 5.30
N LEU A 11 36.75 -29.78 6.10
CA LEU A 11 35.76 -29.14 6.98
C LEU A 11 34.90 -28.20 6.12
N LEU A 12 33.67 -28.63 5.78
CA LEU A 12 32.69 -27.74 5.13
C LEU A 12 32.09 -26.84 6.23
N ALA A 13 32.54 -25.60 6.33
CA ALA A 13 31.91 -24.59 7.16
C ALA A 13 30.66 -24.06 6.45
N THR A 14 29.50 -24.53 6.87
CA THR A 14 28.19 -24.01 6.42
C THR A 14 27.98 -22.66 7.10
N VAL A 15 28.19 -21.56 6.38
CA VAL A 15 27.82 -20.22 6.83
C VAL A 15 26.30 -20.10 6.73
N LEU A 16 25.58 -20.27 7.84
CA LEU A 16 24.21 -19.85 7.97
C LEU A 16 24.16 -18.32 7.98
N THR A 17 23.89 -17.69 6.86
CA THR A 17 23.48 -16.29 6.82
C THR A 17 22.07 -16.20 7.37
N ALA A 18 21.93 -15.88 8.66
CA ALA A 18 20.67 -15.46 9.24
C ALA A 18 20.27 -14.16 8.54
N ALA A 19 19.28 -14.23 7.66
CA ALA A 19 18.60 -13.05 7.15
C ALA A 19 17.90 -12.38 8.35
N THR A 20 18.57 -11.42 8.97
CA THR A 20 17.95 -10.51 9.94
C THR A 20 16.94 -9.69 9.17
N GLY A 21 15.68 -10.11 9.21
CA GLY A 21 14.57 -9.27 8.77
C GLY A 21 14.55 -8.03 9.66
N TYR A 22 15.18 -6.97 9.20
CA TYR A 22 15.02 -5.67 9.84
C TYR A 22 13.54 -5.32 9.76
N ALA A 23 12.88 -5.20 10.90
CA ALA A 23 11.58 -4.57 10.98
C ALA A 23 11.75 -3.17 10.40
N GLN A 24 11.14 -2.93 9.25
CA GLN A 24 11.23 -1.64 8.58
C GLN A 24 10.63 -0.58 9.51
N ALA A 25 11.41 0.47 9.80
CA ALA A 25 10.96 1.55 10.68
C ALA A 25 9.70 2.21 10.08
N PRO A 26 8.78 2.72 10.89
CA PRO A 26 7.62 3.46 10.40
C PRO A 26 8.04 4.59 9.47
N GLU A 27 7.32 4.77 8.38
CA GLU A 27 7.55 5.83 7.42
C GLU A 27 6.35 6.77 7.36
N THR A 28 6.63 8.06 7.23
CA THR A 28 5.59 9.07 7.05
C THR A 28 5.88 9.86 5.78
N PHE A 29 4.86 9.98 4.95
CA PHE A 29 4.90 10.77 3.73
C PHE A 29 3.87 11.90 3.82
N THR A 30 4.24 13.06 3.29
CA THR A 30 3.32 14.18 3.03
C THR A 30 3.15 14.38 1.54
N ALA A 31 2.00 14.85 1.11
CA ALA A 31 1.69 15.15 -0.29
C ALA A 31 0.62 16.25 -0.38
N THR A 32 0.42 16.78 -1.58
CA THR A 32 -0.74 17.60 -1.93
C THR A 32 -1.66 16.79 -2.84
N ALA A 33 -2.88 16.55 -2.38
CA ALA A 33 -3.95 15.99 -3.20
C ALA A 33 -4.59 17.08 -4.02
N THR A 34 -4.76 16.87 -5.34
CA THR A 34 -5.44 17.80 -6.24
C THR A 34 -6.40 17.03 -7.14
N VAL A 35 -7.61 17.54 -7.28
CA VAL A 35 -8.63 16.99 -8.17
C VAL A 35 -9.41 18.12 -8.84
N LYS A 36 -9.87 17.90 -10.05
CA LYS A 36 -10.83 18.80 -10.71
C LYS A 36 -12.23 18.49 -10.20
N THR A 37 -12.94 19.52 -9.75
CA THR A 37 -14.35 19.40 -9.39
C THR A 37 -15.23 19.40 -10.64
N ALA A 38 -16.48 18.98 -10.50
CA ALA A 38 -17.47 19.04 -11.59
C ALA A 38 -17.63 20.45 -12.20
N GLY A 39 -17.33 21.49 -11.43
CA GLY A 39 -17.29 22.89 -11.89
C GLY A 39 -15.96 23.32 -12.53
N GLN A 40 -15.06 22.38 -12.86
CA GLN A 40 -13.73 22.64 -13.44
C GLN A 40 -12.76 23.41 -12.51
N ALA A 41 -13.14 23.71 -11.28
CA ALA A 41 -12.26 24.31 -10.29
C ALA A 41 -11.36 23.24 -9.66
N ASP A 42 -10.08 23.57 -9.45
CA ASP A 42 -9.16 22.69 -8.74
C ASP A 42 -9.44 22.77 -7.23
N ALA A 43 -9.64 21.62 -6.61
CA ALA A 43 -9.67 21.48 -5.16
C ALA A 43 -8.39 20.78 -4.70
N SER A 44 -7.75 21.30 -3.66
CA SER A 44 -6.54 20.73 -3.10
C SER A 44 -6.61 20.58 -1.59
N ALA A 45 -5.94 19.57 -1.06
CA ALA A 45 -5.81 19.33 0.36
C ALA A 45 -4.46 18.68 0.69
N PRO A 46 -3.86 18.95 1.85
CA PRO A 46 -2.69 18.23 2.31
C PRO A 46 -3.06 16.78 2.64
N VAL A 47 -2.13 15.86 2.38
CA VAL A 47 -2.26 14.44 2.70
C VAL A 47 -1.10 14.04 3.57
N THR A 48 -1.39 13.28 4.62
CA THR A 48 -0.39 12.57 5.41
C THR A 48 -0.64 11.07 5.31
N ILE A 49 0.38 10.33 4.94
CA ILE A 49 0.35 8.88 4.81
C ILE A 49 1.36 8.32 5.82
N VAL A 50 0.89 7.53 6.75
CA VAL A 50 1.73 6.82 7.72
C VAL A 50 1.73 5.35 7.37
N VAL A 51 2.92 4.76 7.23
CA VAL A 51 3.12 3.33 7.04
C VAL A 51 3.88 2.83 8.26
N ASP A 52 3.20 2.13 9.15
CA ASP A 52 3.79 1.56 10.37
C ASP A 52 4.51 0.25 10.06
N ARG A 53 3.99 -0.52 9.10
CA ARG A 53 4.60 -1.75 8.61
C ARG A 53 4.22 -2.03 7.16
N TYR A 54 5.11 -2.64 6.42
CA TYR A 54 4.77 -3.26 5.13
C TYR A 54 4.31 -4.70 5.34
N MET A 55 3.38 -5.11 4.49
CA MET A 55 2.83 -6.46 4.51
C MET A 55 3.79 -7.43 3.81
N PRO A 56 4.10 -8.59 4.42
CA PRO A 56 4.84 -9.64 3.72
C PRO A 56 4.06 -10.15 2.50
N GLN A 57 4.77 -10.56 1.45
CA GLN A 57 4.15 -11.05 0.22
C GLN A 57 3.14 -12.19 0.49
N SER A 58 3.48 -13.11 1.39
CA SER A 58 2.58 -14.22 1.76
C SER A 58 1.26 -13.79 2.39
N GLU A 59 1.23 -12.65 3.08
CA GLU A 59 0.01 -12.07 3.64
C GLU A 59 -0.79 -11.39 2.53
N ALA A 60 -0.13 -10.66 1.63
CA ALA A 60 -0.76 -10.05 0.45
C ALA A 60 -1.38 -11.12 -0.47
N ASP A 61 -0.69 -12.24 -0.70
CA ASP A 61 -1.20 -13.35 -1.53
C ASP A 61 -2.48 -13.96 -0.96
N ARG A 62 -2.63 -14.05 0.37
CA ARG A 62 -3.87 -14.51 1.02
C ARG A 62 -5.03 -13.57 0.76
N LEU A 63 -4.79 -12.25 0.76
CA LEU A 63 -5.83 -11.26 0.45
C LEU A 63 -6.23 -11.34 -1.03
N ILE A 64 -5.28 -11.54 -1.93
CA ILE A 64 -5.53 -11.75 -3.35
C ILE A 64 -6.35 -13.03 -3.56
N ALA A 65 -5.99 -14.12 -2.89
CA ALA A 65 -6.74 -15.37 -2.94
C ALA A 65 -8.18 -15.20 -2.40
N ALA A 66 -8.36 -14.48 -1.30
CA ALA A 66 -9.69 -14.18 -0.77
C ALA A 66 -10.53 -13.37 -1.76
N PHE A 67 -9.94 -12.36 -2.41
CA PHE A 67 -10.62 -11.61 -3.46
C PHE A 67 -11.00 -12.49 -4.64
N THR A 68 -10.09 -13.33 -5.12
CA THR A 68 -10.32 -14.23 -6.27
C THR A 68 -11.44 -15.25 -5.98
N ALA A 69 -11.56 -15.71 -4.73
CA ALA A 69 -12.57 -16.68 -4.32
C ALA A 69 -13.96 -16.07 -4.12
N GLY A 70 -14.07 -14.83 -3.67
CA GLY A 70 -15.36 -14.23 -3.29
C GLY A 70 -15.49 -12.72 -3.52
N GLY A 71 -14.63 -12.15 -4.35
CA GLY A 71 -14.69 -10.75 -4.77
C GLY A 71 -14.47 -9.73 -3.64
N PRO A 72 -14.97 -8.49 -3.83
CA PRO A 72 -14.76 -7.39 -2.88
C PRO A 72 -15.27 -7.68 -1.47
N ALA A 73 -16.38 -8.39 -1.32
CA ALA A 73 -16.94 -8.73 -0.02
C ALA A 73 -16.03 -9.67 0.79
N ALA A 74 -15.44 -10.68 0.12
CA ALA A 74 -14.50 -11.59 0.76
C ALA A 74 -13.18 -10.89 1.12
N LEU A 75 -12.69 -10.00 0.24
CA LEU A 75 -11.53 -9.16 0.55
C LEU A 75 -11.78 -8.29 1.79
N ARG A 76 -12.93 -7.59 1.85
CA ARG A 76 -13.28 -6.75 3.00
C ARG A 76 -13.28 -7.57 4.30
N LYS A 77 -13.92 -8.74 4.28
CA LYS A 77 -13.94 -9.66 5.42
C LYS A 77 -12.54 -10.09 5.83
N ALA A 78 -11.66 -10.41 4.87
CA ALA A 78 -10.28 -10.76 5.13
C ALA A 78 -9.48 -9.59 5.74
N LEU A 79 -9.64 -8.38 5.19
CA LEU A 79 -8.98 -7.16 5.68
C LEU A 79 -9.40 -6.79 7.11
N THR A 80 -10.65 -7.04 7.51
CA THR A 80 -11.11 -6.77 8.88
C THR A 80 -10.28 -7.52 9.94
N GLY A 81 -9.77 -8.70 9.61
CA GLY A 81 -8.89 -9.50 10.49
C GLY A 81 -7.41 -9.08 10.46
N VAL A 82 -7.02 -8.17 9.56
CA VAL A 82 -5.63 -7.73 9.43
C VAL A 82 -5.38 -6.54 10.37
N PRO A 83 -4.30 -6.57 11.19
CA PRO A 83 -3.88 -5.41 11.96
C PRO A 83 -3.61 -4.20 11.05
N ALA A 84 -3.87 -2.99 11.54
CA ALA A 84 -3.57 -1.79 10.77
C ALA A 84 -2.09 -1.78 10.32
N THR A 85 -1.89 -1.37 9.06
CA THR A 85 -0.56 -1.19 8.47
C THR A 85 -0.10 0.26 8.53
N GLY A 86 -0.98 1.16 8.96
CA GLY A 86 -0.75 2.58 9.06
C GLY A 86 -2.06 3.36 8.95
N SER A 87 -1.98 4.57 8.41
CA SER A 87 -3.16 5.42 8.21
C SER A 87 -2.96 6.45 7.10
N VAL A 88 -4.08 6.94 6.56
CA VAL A 88 -4.11 8.07 5.61
C VAL A 88 -5.00 9.17 6.18
N LYS A 89 -4.50 10.39 6.19
CA LYS A 89 -5.22 11.58 6.62
C LYS A 89 -5.29 12.60 5.49
N LEU A 90 -6.47 13.07 5.18
CA LEU A 90 -6.74 14.12 4.19
C LEU A 90 -7.15 15.41 4.90
N GLY A 91 -6.47 16.50 4.60
CA GLY A 91 -6.76 17.82 5.18
C GLY A 91 -6.82 17.77 6.72
N ASN A 92 -7.87 18.36 7.25
CA ASN A 92 -8.14 18.37 8.70
C ASN A 92 -9.04 17.22 9.16
N GLY A 93 -9.36 16.26 8.27
CA GLY A 93 -10.17 15.10 8.59
C GLY A 93 -9.52 14.17 9.61
N ALA A 94 -10.26 13.17 10.08
CA ALA A 94 -9.71 12.08 10.88
C ALA A 94 -8.77 11.21 10.05
N ALA A 95 -7.76 10.62 10.69
CA ALA A 95 -6.93 9.62 10.05
C ALA A 95 -7.73 8.32 9.84
N THR A 96 -7.71 7.79 8.63
CA THR A 96 -8.36 6.51 8.28
C THR A 96 -7.32 5.41 8.36
N PRO A 97 -7.55 4.35 9.14
CA PRO A 97 -6.63 3.22 9.21
C PRO A 97 -6.48 2.53 7.84
N THR A 98 -5.28 2.10 7.54
CA THR A 98 -5.01 1.25 6.38
C THR A 98 -4.79 -0.20 6.82
N ARG A 99 -5.15 -1.16 5.97
CA ARG A 99 -5.08 -2.59 6.26
C ARG A 99 -4.10 -3.32 5.36
N LEU A 100 -3.69 -2.69 4.27
CA LEU A 100 -2.67 -3.21 3.38
C LEU A 100 -1.69 -2.09 3.05
N ALA A 101 -0.40 -2.40 3.15
CA ALA A 101 0.67 -1.59 2.63
C ALA A 101 1.72 -2.53 2.05
N ILE A 102 1.95 -2.45 0.75
CA ILE A 102 2.96 -3.23 0.04
C ILE A 102 3.90 -2.31 -0.71
N GLU A 103 5.14 -2.74 -0.83
CA GLU A 103 6.13 -2.02 -1.61
C GLU A 103 6.68 -2.91 -2.72
N ARG A 104 6.97 -2.30 -3.86
CA ARG A 104 7.59 -2.96 -5.02
C ARG A 104 8.67 -2.09 -5.59
N PRO A 105 9.83 -2.66 -5.94
CA PRO A 105 10.86 -1.91 -6.65
C PRO A 105 10.36 -1.51 -8.03
N THR A 106 10.81 -0.33 -8.48
CA THR A 106 10.60 0.19 -9.84
C THR A 106 11.91 0.79 -10.36
N ASP A 107 11.98 1.06 -11.65
CA ASP A 107 13.18 1.70 -12.25
C ASP A 107 13.45 3.10 -11.67
N LYS A 108 12.45 3.74 -11.10
CA LYS A 108 12.54 5.10 -10.53
C LYS A 108 12.60 5.14 -9.00
N GLY A 109 12.69 3.98 -8.35
CA GLY A 109 12.67 3.86 -6.91
C GLY A 109 11.72 2.75 -6.45
N ARG A 110 10.66 3.06 -5.71
CA ARG A 110 9.70 2.08 -5.23
C ARG A 110 8.26 2.58 -5.34
N LEU A 111 7.36 1.68 -5.71
CA LEU A 111 5.92 1.89 -5.68
C LEU A 111 5.39 1.41 -4.33
N LEU A 112 4.67 2.26 -3.63
CA LEU A 112 3.93 1.92 -2.42
C LEU A 112 2.45 1.90 -2.76
N THR A 113 1.79 0.75 -2.54
CA THR A 113 0.34 0.58 -2.66
C THR A 113 -0.25 0.40 -1.27
N ILE A 114 -1.16 1.29 -0.89
CA ILE A 114 -1.75 1.37 0.45
C ILE A 114 -3.26 1.33 0.30
N VAL A 115 -3.92 0.43 1.06
CA VAL A 115 -5.37 0.23 0.95
C VAL A 115 -6.03 0.38 2.32
N ALA A 116 -7.09 1.18 2.38
CA ALA A 116 -8.03 1.22 3.49
C ALA A 116 -9.27 0.37 3.16
N ASP A 117 -9.83 -0.28 4.19
CA ASP A 117 -11.04 -1.12 4.10
C ASP A 117 -12.34 -0.30 4.13
N GLN A 118 -12.21 1.00 3.96
CA GLN A 118 -13.31 1.96 3.87
C GLN A 118 -12.92 3.16 2.99
N PRO A 119 -13.88 3.85 2.39
CA PRO A 119 -13.64 5.08 1.64
C PRO A 119 -13.05 6.19 2.52
N LEU A 120 -12.20 7.03 1.92
CA LEU A 120 -11.71 8.25 2.52
C LEU A 120 -12.68 9.41 2.27
N LEU A 121 -12.87 10.24 3.28
CA LEU A 121 -13.67 11.45 3.17
C LEU A 121 -12.94 12.50 2.30
N PHE A 122 -13.37 12.65 1.06
CA PHE A 122 -12.83 13.65 0.14
C PHE A 122 -13.85 14.05 -0.91
N LEU A 123 -14.20 15.34 -1.00
CA LEU A 123 -15.11 15.94 -1.99
C LEU A 123 -16.43 15.15 -2.21
N GLY A 124 -17.03 14.69 -1.14
CA GLY A 124 -18.29 13.94 -1.18
C GLY A 124 -18.13 12.41 -1.10
N ALA A 125 -16.95 11.84 -1.32
CA ALA A 125 -16.69 10.45 -0.93
C ALA A 125 -16.60 10.34 0.58
N GLY A 126 -17.22 9.31 1.19
CA GLY A 126 -17.17 9.07 2.63
C GLY A 126 -17.90 10.11 3.50
N VAL A 127 -18.72 11.00 2.93
CA VAL A 127 -19.53 11.95 3.70
C VAL A 127 -20.49 11.17 4.60
N PRO A 128 -20.59 11.50 5.91
CA PRO A 128 -21.57 10.86 6.79
C PRO A 128 -22.98 10.92 6.20
N GLY A 129 -23.64 9.77 6.08
CA GLY A 129 -24.97 9.66 5.46
C GLY A 129 -24.99 9.49 3.94
N ALA A 130 -23.88 9.69 3.23
CA ALA A 130 -23.79 9.28 1.83
C ALA A 130 -23.71 7.75 1.77
N LYS A 131 -24.63 7.13 1.01
CA LYS A 131 -24.52 5.69 0.74
C LYS A 131 -23.32 5.47 -0.19
N PRO A 132 -22.32 4.67 0.20
CA PRO A 132 -21.27 4.30 -0.72
C PRO A 132 -21.90 3.68 -1.98
N LYS A 133 -21.39 4.03 -3.15
CA LYS A 133 -21.77 3.35 -4.38
C LYS A 133 -21.34 1.89 -4.25
N GLU A 134 -22.24 0.96 -4.57
CA GLU A 134 -21.98 -0.47 -4.45
C GLU A 134 -20.70 -0.88 -5.21
N GLY A 135 -19.83 -1.61 -4.54
CA GLY A 135 -18.53 -2.05 -5.08
C GLY A 135 -17.39 -1.06 -4.94
N TYR A 136 -17.63 0.18 -4.42
CA TYR A 136 -16.58 1.19 -4.19
C TYR A 136 -16.23 1.24 -2.69
N ASP A 137 -15.74 0.14 -2.20
CA ASP A 137 -15.60 -0.11 -0.77
C ASP A 137 -14.24 0.27 -0.18
N PHE A 138 -13.26 0.52 -1.03
CA PHE A 138 -11.85 0.70 -0.65
C PHE A 138 -11.36 2.09 -1.00
N ALA A 139 -10.46 2.63 -0.18
CA ALA A 139 -9.60 3.71 -0.63
C ALA A 139 -8.21 3.16 -0.96
N ILE A 140 -7.61 3.66 -2.03
CA ILE A 140 -6.30 3.20 -2.50
C ILE A 140 -5.39 4.40 -2.72
N VAL A 141 -4.18 4.31 -2.19
CA VAL A 141 -3.11 5.26 -2.43
C VAL A 141 -1.95 4.52 -3.11
N ASP A 142 -1.58 4.99 -4.28
CA ASP A 142 -0.38 4.55 -4.99
C ASP A 142 0.59 5.72 -5.09
N ILE A 143 1.78 5.59 -4.53
CA ILE A 143 2.84 6.59 -4.64
C ILE A 143 4.14 5.93 -5.13
N VAL A 144 4.80 6.57 -6.09
CA VAL A 144 6.16 6.21 -6.51
C VAL A 144 7.11 7.21 -5.89
N VAL A 145 8.06 6.72 -5.12
CA VAL A 145 9.07 7.53 -4.44
C VAL A 145 10.47 7.09 -4.85
N ASP A 146 11.34 8.05 -5.07
CA ASP A 146 12.76 7.84 -5.36
C ASP A 146 13.56 7.45 -4.10
N ALA A 147 14.85 7.25 -4.24
CA ALA A 147 15.73 6.93 -3.14
C ALA A 147 15.83 8.05 -2.09
N GLY A 148 15.54 9.29 -2.47
CA GLY A 148 15.49 10.46 -1.57
C GLY A 148 14.16 10.61 -0.86
N GLY A 149 13.17 9.74 -1.16
CA GLY A 149 11.83 9.79 -0.57
C GLY A 149 10.92 10.85 -1.20
N SER A 150 11.28 11.39 -2.36
CA SER A 150 10.46 12.33 -3.13
C SER A 150 9.72 11.63 -4.25
N GLY A 151 8.52 12.13 -4.62
CA GLY A 151 7.77 11.47 -5.68
C GLY A 151 6.42 12.07 -6.01
N ALA A 152 5.59 11.24 -6.59
CA ALA A 152 4.22 11.56 -6.98
C ALA A 152 3.35 10.31 -6.93
N GLY A 153 2.04 10.48 -7.05
CA GLY A 153 1.13 9.35 -7.03
C GLY A 153 -0.30 9.70 -7.34
N ALA A 154 -1.18 8.78 -6.95
CA ALA A 154 -2.61 8.89 -7.10
C ALA A 154 -3.33 8.41 -5.85
N LEU A 155 -4.50 8.95 -5.61
CA LEU A 155 -5.42 8.52 -4.57
C LEU A 155 -6.79 8.28 -5.19
N ALA A 156 -7.34 7.11 -4.94
CA ALA A 156 -8.74 6.79 -5.16
C ALA A 156 -9.47 6.81 -3.80
N PRO A 157 -10.23 7.87 -3.48
CA PRO A 157 -10.93 7.97 -2.19
C PRO A 157 -11.99 6.89 -2.00
N ALA A 158 -12.59 6.43 -3.09
CA ALA A 158 -13.49 5.27 -3.14
C ALA A 158 -13.24 4.55 -4.46
N ALA A 159 -12.87 3.29 -4.42
CA ALA A 159 -12.45 2.53 -5.58
C ALA A 159 -13.17 1.19 -5.68
N LYS A 160 -13.51 0.83 -6.91
CA LYS A 160 -13.78 -0.54 -7.30
C LYS A 160 -12.46 -1.20 -7.67
N VAL A 161 -12.19 -2.32 -7.05
CA VAL A 161 -10.92 -3.03 -7.25
C VAL A 161 -11.12 -4.32 -8.02
N THR A 162 -10.09 -4.73 -8.75
CA THR A 162 -9.97 -6.04 -9.38
C THR A 162 -8.57 -6.59 -9.15
N VAL A 163 -8.35 -7.87 -9.47
CA VAL A 163 -7.02 -8.48 -9.45
C VAL A 163 -6.59 -8.77 -10.88
N LYS A 164 -5.44 -8.23 -11.28
CA LYS A 164 -4.79 -8.53 -12.56
C LYS A 164 -3.36 -8.99 -12.29
N GLN A 165 -2.97 -10.14 -12.84
CA GLN A 165 -1.61 -10.70 -12.71
C GLN A 165 -1.13 -10.79 -11.24
N GLY A 166 -2.03 -11.18 -10.31
CA GLY A 166 -1.70 -11.30 -8.90
C GLY A 166 -1.50 -9.96 -8.17
N VAL A 167 -2.08 -8.88 -8.69
CA VAL A 167 -1.98 -7.54 -8.11
C VAL A 167 -3.35 -6.90 -8.01
N PHE A 168 -3.62 -6.20 -6.90
CA PHE A 168 -4.79 -5.33 -6.82
C PHE A 168 -4.62 -4.14 -7.76
N VAL A 169 -5.64 -3.90 -8.57
CA VAL A 169 -5.70 -2.79 -9.53
C VAL A 169 -7.02 -2.07 -9.35
N VAL A 170 -7.01 -0.76 -9.42
CA VAL A 170 -8.26 0.03 -9.49
C VAL A 170 -8.91 -0.24 -10.84
N GLU A 171 -10.12 -0.78 -10.82
CA GLU A 171 -10.93 -1.01 -12.02
C GLU A 171 -11.68 0.26 -12.40
N ASP A 172 -12.20 0.95 -11.39
CA ASP A 172 -12.95 2.19 -11.57
C ASP A 172 -12.83 3.07 -10.33
N TYR A 173 -12.82 4.37 -10.54
CA TYR A 173 -12.85 5.40 -9.52
C TYR A 173 -14.27 5.91 -9.38
N ALA A 174 -14.80 6.00 -8.16
CA ALA A 174 -16.15 6.54 -7.93
C ALA A 174 -16.29 8.01 -8.35
N ALA A 175 -15.17 8.71 -8.43
CA ALA A 175 -15.00 10.08 -8.85
C ALA A 175 -13.72 10.20 -9.69
N GLU A 176 -13.32 11.40 -10.08
CA GLU A 176 -12.04 11.61 -10.72
C GLU A 176 -10.87 11.16 -9.81
N MET A 177 -9.84 10.62 -10.45
CA MET A 177 -8.60 10.25 -9.77
C MET A 177 -7.95 11.49 -9.15
N VAL A 178 -7.66 11.44 -7.87
CA VAL A 178 -6.96 12.49 -7.15
C VAL A 178 -5.46 12.36 -7.39
N LYS A 179 -4.84 13.41 -7.95
CA LYS A 179 -3.39 13.44 -8.13
C LYS A 179 -2.70 13.77 -6.80
N LEU A 180 -1.65 13.04 -6.49
CA LEU A 180 -0.75 13.33 -5.37
C LEU A 180 0.55 13.90 -5.91
N THR A 181 0.79 15.17 -5.60
CA THR A 181 2.01 15.89 -5.99
C THR A 181 2.84 16.24 -4.76
N ALA A 182 4.09 16.62 -4.98
CA ALA A 182 5.03 16.98 -3.91
C ALA A 182 5.09 15.92 -2.78
N VAL A 183 5.01 14.65 -3.16
CA VAL A 183 5.18 13.56 -2.19
C VAL A 183 6.59 13.67 -1.60
N LYS A 184 6.67 13.65 -0.28
CA LYS A 184 7.94 13.68 0.47
C LYS A 184 7.86 12.76 1.67
N LYS A 185 8.89 11.92 1.82
CA LYS A 185 9.16 11.22 3.07
C LYS A 185 9.65 12.22 4.11
N VAL A 186 9.02 12.28 5.27
CA VAL A 186 9.34 13.21 6.36
C VAL A 186 9.87 12.48 7.59
N LYS A 187 9.70 11.16 7.63
CA LYS A 187 10.24 10.30 8.68
C LYS A 187 10.35 8.86 8.17
#